data_a92edefb0921f44d4ef1000295f53a5b
#
_entry.id   a92edefb0921f44d4ef1000295f53a5b
#
_cell.length_a   1.000
_cell.length_b   1.000
_cell.length_c   1.000
_cell.angle_alpha   90.00
_cell.angle_beta   90.00
_cell.angle_gamma   90.00
#
_symmetry.space_group_name_H-M   'P 1'
#
loop_
_entity.id
_entity.type
_entity.pdbx_description
1 polymer ?
#
loop_
_entity_poly.entity_id
_entity_poly.type
_entity_poly.pdbx_seq_one_letter_code
_entity_poly.pdbx_strand_id
1 'polypeptide(L)'
;IVPGVVLLNYVCAAVRREAGEGVHCSGFPSVKFLAPLQPGVAFAIALDFGAGGRVRFVCKTEDRTIAQGSMQIETAAGVEQ
;
A
#
# COMPACT_ATOMS: atom_id res chain seq x y z
N ILE A 1 0.76 -18.27 -6.45
CA ILE A 1 0.00 -17.04 -6.16
C ILE A 1 0.63 -16.32 -4.99
N VAL A 2 0.85 -15.04 -5.14
CA VAL A 2 1.41 -14.21 -4.08
C VAL A 2 0.31 -13.96 -3.04
N PRO A 3 0.56 -14.31 -1.77
CA PRO A 3 -0.46 -14.07 -0.74
C PRO A 3 -0.77 -12.58 -0.58
N GLY A 4 -2.02 -12.27 -0.24
CA GLY A 4 -2.42 -10.88 -0.08
C GLY A 4 -1.61 -10.13 0.95
N VAL A 5 -1.23 -10.79 2.05
CA VAL A 5 -0.47 -10.10 3.09
C VAL A 5 0.92 -9.69 2.57
N VAL A 6 1.50 -10.49 1.68
CA VAL A 6 2.78 -10.12 1.07
C VAL A 6 2.62 -8.90 0.19
N LEU A 7 1.53 -8.85 -0.57
CA LEU A 7 1.26 -7.71 -1.42
C LEU A 7 1.10 -6.44 -0.58
N LEU A 8 0.41 -6.54 0.55
CA LEU A 8 0.24 -5.38 1.41
C LEU A 8 1.57 -4.92 2.03
N ASN A 9 2.48 -5.84 2.26
CA ASN A 9 3.82 -5.47 2.72
C ASN A 9 4.56 -4.65 1.67
N TYR A 10 4.40 -5.00 0.39
CA TYR A 10 5.00 -4.21 -0.67
C TYR A 10 4.39 -2.81 -0.72
N VAL A 11 3.08 -2.71 -0.48
CA VAL A 11 2.43 -1.40 -0.46
C VAL A 11 2.98 -0.56 0.68
N CYS A 12 3.15 -1.14 1.87
CA CYS A 12 3.72 -0.42 2.99
C CYS A 12 5.14 0.05 2.70
N ALA A 13 5.94 -0.78 2.05
CA ALA A 13 7.30 -0.40 1.70
C ALA A 13 7.30 0.75 0.71
N ALA A 14 6.38 0.73 -0.24
CA ALA A 14 6.27 1.81 -1.21
C ALA A 14 5.90 3.12 -0.53
N VAL A 15 4.99 3.07 0.43
CA VAL A 15 4.59 4.27 1.17
C VAL A 15 5.77 4.84 1.95
N ARG A 16 6.56 3.99 2.61
CA ARG A 16 7.73 4.47 3.33
C ARG A 16 8.75 5.10 2.40
N ARG A 17 8.88 4.57 1.19
CA ARG A 17 9.81 5.13 0.23
C ARG A 17 9.39 6.53 -0.18
N GLU A 18 8.07 6.76 -0.32
CA GLU A 18 7.56 8.05 -0.74
C GLU A 18 7.42 9.04 0.43
N ALA A 19 6.99 8.57 1.59
CA ALA A 19 6.65 9.43 2.70
C ALA A 19 7.73 9.54 3.77
N GLY A 20 8.68 8.61 3.78
CA GLY A 20 9.78 8.67 4.74
C GLY A 20 9.77 7.51 5.71
N GLU A 21 10.93 7.27 6.31
CA GLU A 21 11.11 6.12 7.17
C GLU A 21 10.40 6.22 8.50
N GLY A 22 10.02 7.41 8.92
CA GLY A 22 9.33 7.59 10.18
C GLY A 22 7.85 7.24 10.15
N VAL A 23 7.37 6.78 9.00
CA VAL A 23 5.96 6.49 8.80
C VAL A 23 5.71 5.00 8.97
N HIS A 24 4.61 4.65 9.62
CA HIS A 24 4.21 3.24 9.67
C HIS A 24 2.73 3.10 9.34
N CYS A 25 2.37 1.91 8.88
CA CYS A 25 0.99 1.62 8.55
C CYS A 25 0.28 1.18 9.81
N SER A 26 -0.79 1.89 10.18
CA SER A 26 -1.53 1.52 11.37
C SER A 26 -2.74 0.66 11.05
N GLY A 27 -3.13 0.58 9.79
CA GLY A 27 -4.24 -0.30 9.42
C GLY A 27 -4.61 -0.14 7.97
N PHE A 28 -5.48 -1.05 7.52
CA PHE A 28 -6.01 -1.04 6.17
C PHE A 28 -7.53 -1.00 6.26
N PRO A 29 -8.12 0.20 6.30
CA PRO A 29 -9.58 0.30 6.42
C PRO A 29 -10.34 -0.35 5.28
N SER A 30 -9.74 -0.41 4.10
CA SER A 30 -10.41 -0.98 2.95
C SER A 30 -9.39 -1.65 2.05
N VAL A 31 -9.60 -2.91 1.73
CA VAL A 31 -8.74 -3.64 0.80
C VAL A 31 -9.63 -4.56 -0.02
N LYS A 32 -9.43 -4.54 -1.32
CA LYS A 32 -10.16 -5.41 -2.21
C LYS A 32 -9.16 -6.10 -3.13
N PHE A 33 -9.16 -7.42 -3.10
CA PHE A 33 -8.31 -8.21 -3.98
C PHE A 33 -9.14 -8.64 -5.18
N LEU A 34 -8.74 -8.18 -6.36
CA LEU A 34 -9.54 -8.34 -7.57
C LEU A 34 -9.06 -9.47 -8.46
N ALA A 35 -7.78 -9.79 -8.40
CA ALA A 35 -7.21 -10.85 -9.22
C ALA A 35 -5.96 -11.38 -8.54
N PRO A 36 -5.61 -12.64 -8.77
CA PRO A 36 -4.40 -13.17 -8.19
C PRO A 36 -3.15 -12.62 -8.88
N LEU A 37 -2.08 -12.51 -8.13
CA LEU A 37 -0.78 -12.13 -8.66
C LEU A 37 0.11 -13.35 -8.66
N GLN A 38 0.66 -13.67 -9.82
CA GLN A 38 1.55 -14.80 -9.93
C GLN A 38 2.98 -14.39 -9.60
N PRO A 39 3.77 -15.27 -8.97
CA PRO A 39 5.17 -14.97 -8.73
C PRO A 39 5.89 -14.67 -10.04
N GLY A 40 6.78 -13.69 -9.99
CA GLY A 40 7.57 -13.35 -11.17
C GLY A 40 6.90 -12.38 -12.12
N VAL A 41 5.66 -11.99 -11.87
CA VAL A 41 4.98 -11.04 -12.71
C VAL A 41 5.18 -9.64 -12.12
N ALA A 42 5.64 -8.72 -12.95
CA ALA A 42 5.87 -7.36 -12.51
C ALA A 42 4.55 -6.64 -12.28
N PHE A 43 4.52 -5.80 -11.27
CA PHE A 43 3.34 -4.99 -11.01
C PHE A 43 3.77 -3.63 -10.49
N ALA A 44 2.86 -2.67 -10.60
CA ALA A 44 3.11 -1.32 -10.14
C ALA A 44 2.14 -0.98 -9.03
N ILE A 45 2.57 -0.11 -8.12
CA ILE A 45 1.74 0.37 -7.03
C ILE A 45 1.59 1.88 -7.21
N ALA A 46 0.36 2.33 -7.39
CA ALA A 46 0.05 3.74 -7.46
C ALA A 46 -0.46 4.17 -6.09
N LEU A 47 0.07 5.28 -5.59
CA LEU A 47 -0.30 5.81 -4.28
C LEU A 47 -0.90 7.18 -4.42
N ASP A 48 -1.92 7.46 -3.62
CA ASP A 48 -2.57 8.75 -3.61
C ASP A 48 -2.69 9.17 -2.14
N PHE A 49 -1.88 10.12 -1.73
CA PHE A 49 -1.81 10.56 -0.35
C PHE A 49 -2.90 11.59 -0.09
N GLY A 50 -3.75 11.30 0.88
CA GLY A 50 -4.83 12.19 1.25
C GLY A 50 -4.61 12.81 2.61
N ALA A 51 -5.60 13.53 3.08
CA ALA A 51 -5.54 14.18 4.37
C ALA A 51 -5.65 13.18 5.50
N GLY A 52 -5.07 13.52 6.65
CA GLY A 52 -5.25 12.73 7.84
C GLY A 52 -4.52 11.40 7.84
N GLY A 53 -3.51 11.25 7.00
CA GLY A 53 -2.77 10.00 6.95
C GLY A 53 -3.42 8.91 6.14
N ARG A 54 -4.48 9.23 5.40
CA ARG A 54 -5.13 8.24 4.55
C ARG A 54 -4.41 8.15 3.22
N VAL A 55 -4.05 6.95 2.82
CA VAL A 55 -3.37 6.71 1.55
C VAL A 55 -4.18 5.70 0.76
N ARG A 56 -4.53 6.05 -0.46
CA ARG A 56 -5.20 5.10 -1.35
C ARG A 56 -4.15 4.44 -2.21
N PHE A 57 -4.36 3.17 -2.51
CA PHE A 57 -3.40 2.44 -3.31
C PHE A 57 -4.12 1.61 -4.36
N VAL A 58 -3.44 1.43 -5.48
CA VAL A 58 -3.89 0.54 -6.55
C VAL A 58 -2.68 -0.24 -7.01
N CYS A 59 -2.80 -1.55 -7.02
CA CYS A 59 -1.75 -2.44 -7.53
C CYS A 59 -2.22 -3.03 -8.83
N LYS A 60 -1.42 -2.89 -9.88
CA LYS A 60 -1.84 -3.39 -11.19
C LYS A 60 -0.68 -3.95 -11.96
N THR A 61 -0.96 -4.97 -12.75
CA THR A 61 -0.05 -5.48 -13.75
C THR A 61 -0.34 -4.74 -15.05
N GLU A 62 0.35 -5.13 -16.14
CA GLU A 62 0.06 -4.56 -17.44
C GLU A 62 -1.38 -4.77 -17.86
N ASP A 63 -1.97 -5.88 -17.42
CA ASP A 63 -3.27 -6.29 -17.94
C ASP A 63 -4.44 -5.90 -17.07
N ARG A 64 -4.24 -5.77 -15.78
CA ARG A 64 -5.40 -5.64 -14.90
C ARG A 64 -5.02 -5.08 -13.54
N THR A 65 -6.02 -4.59 -12.81
CA THR A 65 -5.87 -4.21 -11.42
C THR A 65 -5.98 -5.47 -10.57
N ILE A 66 -4.99 -5.70 -9.70
CA ILE A 66 -4.99 -6.90 -8.86
C ILE A 66 -5.46 -6.61 -7.45
N ALA A 67 -5.29 -5.39 -6.96
CA ALA A 67 -5.77 -5.03 -5.63
C ALA A 67 -5.90 -3.52 -5.54
N GLN A 68 -6.79 -3.07 -4.69
CA GLN A 68 -6.93 -1.65 -4.43
C GLN A 68 -7.53 -1.45 -3.05
N GLY A 69 -7.35 -0.27 -2.49
CA GLY A 69 -7.90 0.02 -1.20
C GLY A 69 -7.28 1.25 -0.59
N SER A 70 -7.36 1.33 0.73
CA SER A 70 -6.77 2.44 1.45
C SER A 70 -6.07 1.91 2.68
N MET A 71 -5.07 2.68 3.14
CA MET A 71 -4.38 2.37 4.36
C MET A 71 -4.31 3.64 5.20
N GLN A 72 -4.11 3.46 6.49
CA GLN A 72 -3.90 4.56 7.40
C GLN A 72 -2.45 4.55 7.81
N ILE A 73 -1.78 5.69 7.74
CA ILE A 73 -0.40 5.80 8.18
C ILE A 73 -0.31 6.81 9.29
N GLU A 74 0.72 6.64 10.11
CA GLU A 74 1.03 7.54 11.20
C GLU A 74 2.52 7.75 11.23
N THR A 75 2.94 8.91 11.71
CA THR A 75 4.34 9.18 11.81
C THR A 75 4.81 9.00 13.23
N ALA A 76 5.91 8.28 13.37
CA ALA A 76 6.50 8.13 14.68
C ALA A 76 6.95 9.48 15.23
N ALA A 77 7.35 10.35 14.35
CA ALA A 77 7.78 11.66 14.76
C ALA A 77 6.67 12.49 15.33
N GLY A 78 5.44 12.11 15.05
CA GLY A 78 4.33 12.84 15.63
C GLY A 78 4.41 12.90 17.13
N VAL A 79 5.13 11.97 17.70
CA VAL A 79 5.21 11.99 19.13
C VAL A 79 6.00 13.13 19.64
N GLU A 80 6.83 13.75 18.85
CA GLU A 80 7.60 14.76 19.39
C GLU A 80 7.02 16.08 19.23
N GLN A 81 5.91 16.19 18.73
CA GLN A 81 5.39 17.49 18.65
C GLN A 81 4.84 18.03 19.75
#